data_35e463b9490cfa6d942400b0d42651e5
#
_entry.id   35e463b9490cfa6d942400b0d42651e5
#
_cell.length_a   1.000
_cell.length_b   1.000
_cell.length_c   1.000
_cell.angle_alpha   90.00
_cell.angle_beta   90.00
_cell.angle_gamma   90.00
#
_symmetry.space_group_name_H-M   'P 1'
#
loop_
_entity.id
_entity.type
_entity.pdbx_description
1 polymer ?
#
loop_
_entity_poly.entity_id
_entity_poly.type
_entity_poly.pdbx_seq_one_letter_code
_entity_poly.pdbx_strand_id
1 'polypeptide(L)'
;DKENCRPDEVHEKVFDLFFNLDASEEQLNFPTVYGSSKQGWMSHDWKVQTNDITPLLDTIVDYVPQAPFHDGTPQMLITSLDYSSCVGRIAIGRVHRGTFKENMPVTLMKKDGKGVRTRIKELMTFEGLGRAKATEVSAGDICALVGLDDFEIGDTVADFENPEALKPVAVDEPTMNMLFTINNSPFFGKEGKFVTSRHLRDRLFKELEKNLALRVDETGSPDSYIVYGRGILHLSILIETMRREGYELQVGQPQVIIKEIDGVKSEPVESLTIDTPEHVS
;
A
#
# COMPACT_ATOMS: atom_id res chain seq x y z
N ASP A 1 27.49 6.53 14.05
CA ASP A 1 28.05 7.87 13.79
C ASP A 1 27.65 8.90 14.85
N LYS A 2 26.81 8.56 15.81
CA LYS A 2 26.38 9.46 16.90
C LYS A 2 27.14 9.15 18.17
N GLU A 3 27.51 10.20 18.94
CA GLU A 3 28.26 10.07 20.20
C GLU A 3 27.55 9.21 21.27
N ASN A 4 26.22 9.15 21.23
CA ASN A 4 25.39 8.39 22.16
C ASN A 4 24.93 7.04 21.59
N CYS A 5 25.55 6.52 20.54
CA CYS A 5 25.21 5.23 19.97
C CYS A 5 25.53 4.09 20.95
N ARG A 6 24.70 3.05 20.95
CA ARG A 6 24.86 1.84 21.79
C ARG A 6 24.65 0.59 20.92
N PRO A 7 25.59 0.28 20.03
CA PRO A 7 25.41 -0.78 19.05
C PRO A 7 25.20 -2.15 19.70
N ASP A 8 25.98 -2.51 20.72
CA ASP A 8 25.89 -3.79 21.39
C ASP A 8 24.54 -3.95 22.14
N GLU A 9 24.10 -2.94 22.88
CA GLU A 9 22.80 -2.92 23.55
C GLU A 9 21.63 -3.04 22.55
N VAL A 10 21.73 -2.34 21.41
CA VAL A 10 20.69 -2.41 20.38
C VAL A 10 20.64 -3.77 19.73
N HIS A 11 21.79 -4.38 19.46
CA HIS A 11 21.87 -5.73 18.90
C HIS A 11 21.20 -6.76 19.84
N GLU A 12 21.53 -6.72 21.15
CA GLU A 12 20.89 -7.59 22.15
C GLU A 12 19.37 -7.39 22.19
N LYS A 13 18.89 -6.14 22.20
CA LYS A 13 17.44 -5.85 22.21
C LYS A 13 16.72 -6.34 20.96
N VAL A 14 17.35 -6.27 19.79
CA VAL A 14 16.79 -6.83 18.55
C VAL A 14 16.76 -8.35 18.61
N PHE A 15 17.81 -8.98 19.12
CA PHE A 15 17.85 -10.41 19.33
C PHE A 15 16.74 -10.88 20.30
N ASP A 16 16.58 -10.21 21.44
CA ASP A 16 15.52 -10.50 22.42
C ASP A 16 14.14 -10.33 21.82
N LEU A 17 13.94 -9.30 20.99
CA LEU A 17 12.66 -9.08 20.29
C LEU A 17 12.36 -10.25 19.35
N PHE A 18 13.29 -10.69 18.53
CA PHE A 18 13.09 -11.82 17.64
C PHE A 18 12.86 -13.13 18.40
N PHE A 19 13.58 -13.33 19.49
CA PHE A 19 13.37 -14.47 20.37
C PHE A 19 11.96 -14.51 20.96
N ASN A 20 11.45 -13.38 21.43
CA ASN A 20 10.10 -13.25 21.96
C ASN A 20 8.99 -13.39 20.88
N LEU A 21 9.35 -13.22 19.61
CA LEU A 21 8.47 -13.44 18.46
C LEU A 21 8.57 -14.86 17.88
N ASP A 22 9.17 -15.80 18.62
CA ASP A 22 9.38 -17.19 18.19
C ASP A 22 10.12 -17.32 16.84
N ALA A 23 11.11 -16.44 16.59
CA ALA A 23 11.92 -16.50 15.39
C ALA A 23 12.74 -17.79 15.32
N SER A 24 12.94 -18.31 14.10
CA SER A 24 13.78 -19.48 13.87
C SER A 24 15.26 -19.20 14.17
N GLU A 25 16.07 -20.24 14.38
CA GLU A 25 17.51 -20.12 14.58
C GLU A 25 18.19 -19.36 13.42
N GLU A 26 17.74 -19.56 12.19
CA GLU A 26 18.21 -18.84 11.00
C GLU A 26 17.89 -17.34 11.07
N GLN A 27 16.69 -16.98 11.53
CA GLN A 27 16.27 -15.59 11.70
C GLN A 27 16.97 -14.89 12.87
N LEU A 28 17.34 -15.62 13.91
CA LEU A 28 18.12 -15.12 15.04
C LEU A 28 19.58 -14.83 14.68
N ASN A 29 20.10 -15.52 13.67
CA ASN A 29 21.48 -15.34 13.19
C ASN A 29 21.54 -14.30 12.06
N PHE A 30 20.97 -13.12 12.27
CA PHE A 30 20.96 -12.05 11.29
C PHE A 30 22.28 -11.27 11.22
N PRO A 31 22.74 -10.87 10.02
CA PRO A 31 23.92 -10.02 9.87
C PRO A 31 23.62 -8.59 10.31
N THR A 32 24.61 -7.93 10.90
CA THR A 32 24.52 -6.55 11.34
C THR A 32 25.58 -5.69 10.65
N VAL A 33 25.15 -4.56 10.12
CA VAL A 33 26.02 -3.56 9.48
C VAL A 33 25.80 -2.20 10.16
N TYR A 34 26.90 -1.53 10.45
CA TYR A 34 26.92 -0.23 11.15
C TYR A 34 27.37 0.86 10.22
N GLY A 35 26.90 2.10 10.39
CA GLY A 35 27.41 3.16 9.55
C GLY A 35 26.68 4.49 9.69
N SER A 36 26.94 5.36 8.73
CA SER A 36 26.34 6.69 8.62
C SER A 36 25.82 6.92 7.20
N SER A 37 24.52 6.94 7.04
CA SER A 37 23.88 7.27 5.76
C SER A 37 24.22 8.68 5.30
N LYS A 38 24.37 9.63 6.25
CA LYS A 38 24.74 11.03 5.96
C LYS A 38 26.16 11.16 5.43
N GLN A 39 27.08 10.34 5.94
CA GLN A 39 28.50 10.37 5.55
C GLN A 39 28.82 9.36 4.45
N GLY A 40 27.86 8.47 4.10
CA GLY A 40 27.99 7.53 3.00
C GLY A 40 28.96 6.37 3.25
N TRP A 41 29.04 5.87 4.50
CA TRP A 41 29.90 4.71 4.81
C TRP A 41 29.15 3.67 5.65
N MET A 42 29.53 2.39 5.49
CA MET A 42 29.03 1.24 6.24
C MET A 42 30.18 0.29 6.57
N SER A 43 30.07 -0.43 7.71
CA SER A 43 31.08 -1.35 8.22
C SER A 43 30.47 -2.50 8.99
N HIS A 44 31.11 -3.65 9.03
CA HIS A 44 30.75 -4.78 9.89
C HIS A 44 31.23 -4.60 11.34
N ASP A 45 32.14 -3.68 11.58
CA ASP A 45 32.61 -3.31 12.92
C ASP A 45 32.26 -1.84 13.18
N TRP A 46 31.44 -1.57 14.20
CA TRP A 46 31.00 -0.22 14.53
C TRP A 46 32.15 0.73 14.98
N LYS A 47 33.31 0.17 15.33
CA LYS A 47 34.52 0.94 15.71
C LYS A 47 35.36 1.35 14.51
N VAL A 48 35.07 0.77 13.33
CA VAL A 48 35.86 1.00 12.12
C VAL A 48 35.03 1.72 11.08
N GLN A 49 35.43 2.94 10.73
CA GLN A 49 34.84 3.66 9.63
C GLN A 49 35.48 3.24 8.30
N THR A 50 34.64 2.94 7.32
CA THR A 50 35.05 2.68 5.91
C THR A 50 34.88 3.91 5.05
N ASN A 51 35.21 3.82 3.77
CA ASN A 51 35.11 4.94 2.83
C ASN A 51 33.81 5.00 2.05
N ASP A 52 33.00 3.91 2.04
CA ASP A 52 31.82 3.77 1.22
C ASP A 52 30.78 2.81 1.84
N ILE A 53 29.71 2.54 1.09
CA ILE A 53 28.58 1.68 1.49
C ILE A 53 28.72 0.23 0.99
N THR A 54 29.85 -0.13 0.37
CA THR A 54 30.08 -1.48 -0.17
C THR A 54 29.81 -2.61 0.83
N PRO A 55 30.21 -2.52 2.10
CA PRO A 55 29.88 -3.58 3.08
C PRO A 55 28.38 -3.86 3.26
N LEU A 56 27.53 -2.83 3.12
CA LEU A 56 26.08 -3.01 3.13
C LEU A 56 25.59 -3.71 1.86
N LEU A 57 26.10 -3.30 0.70
CA LEU A 57 25.69 -3.86 -0.58
C LEU A 57 26.11 -5.34 -0.68
N ASP A 58 27.31 -5.67 -0.25
CA ASP A 58 27.82 -7.05 -0.20
C ASP A 58 26.95 -7.89 0.75
N THR A 59 26.61 -7.38 1.93
CA THR A 59 25.72 -8.08 2.87
C THR A 59 24.34 -8.34 2.25
N ILE A 60 23.79 -7.39 1.50
CA ILE A 60 22.51 -7.59 0.81
C ILE A 60 22.62 -8.68 -0.25
N VAL A 61 23.70 -8.68 -1.05
CA VAL A 61 23.91 -9.68 -2.10
C VAL A 61 24.10 -11.08 -1.53
N ASP A 62 24.81 -11.19 -0.41
CA ASP A 62 25.15 -12.49 0.19
C ASP A 62 24.02 -13.07 1.02
N TYR A 63 23.23 -12.22 1.70
CA TYR A 63 22.24 -12.67 2.69
C TYR A 63 20.80 -12.68 2.15
N VAL A 64 20.43 -11.72 1.31
CA VAL A 64 19.05 -11.66 0.82
C VAL A 64 18.86 -12.66 -0.32
N PRO A 65 17.91 -13.61 -0.20
CA PRO A 65 17.70 -14.61 -1.23
C PRO A 65 17.24 -13.95 -2.54
N GLN A 66 17.73 -14.52 -3.64
CA GLN A 66 17.30 -14.09 -4.97
C GLN A 66 15.80 -14.26 -5.14
N ALA A 67 15.16 -13.31 -5.82
CA ALA A 67 13.74 -13.41 -6.17
C ALA A 67 13.47 -14.71 -6.95
N PRO A 68 12.47 -15.53 -6.54
CA PRO A 68 12.18 -16.76 -7.24
C PRO A 68 11.74 -16.48 -8.69
N PHE A 69 12.39 -17.16 -9.61
CA PHE A 69 12.02 -17.15 -11.02
C PHE A 69 11.17 -18.39 -11.32
N HIS A 70 9.95 -18.18 -11.81
CA HIS A 70 9.07 -19.25 -12.25
C HIS A 70 8.82 -19.11 -13.75
N ASP A 71 9.20 -20.15 -14.49
CA ASP A 71 8.93 -20.21 -15.93
C ASP A 71 7.48 -20.62 -16.21
N GLY A 72 6.94 -20.21 -17.37
CA GLY A 72 5.60 -20.55 -17.80
C GLY A 72 4.81 -19.38 -18.37
N THR A 73 3.48 -19.52 -18.40
CA THR A 73 2.56 -18.47 -18.87
C THR A 73 2.59 -17.24 -17.95
N PRO A 74 2.50 -16.03 -18.49
CA PRO A 74 2.62 -14.80 -17.69
C PRO A 74 1.51 -14.68 -16.65
N GLN A 75 1.90 -14.28 -15.43
CA GLN A 75 0.98 -14.15 -14.30
C GLN A 75 1.49 -13.09 -13.33
N MET A 76 0.64 -12.13 -12.96
CA MET A 76 0.94 -11.06 -12.02
C MET A 76 -0.27 -10.75 -11.16
N LEU A 77 -0.12 -10.71 -9.84
CA LEU A 77 -1.13 -10.19 -8.92
C LEU A 77 -1.00 -8.68 -8.83
N ILE A 78 -2.10 -7.96 -9.00
CA ILE A 78 -2.15 -6.51 -8.78
C ILE A 78 -2.16 -6.27 -7.27
N THR A 79 -1.09 -5.66 -6.76
CA THR A 79 -0.90 -5.41 -5.33
C THR A 79 -0.96 -3.92 -4.98
N SER A 80 -0.81 -3.04 -5.97
CA SER A 80 -0.89 -1.60 -5.78
C SER A 80 -1.48 -0.92 -7.00
N LEU A 81 -2.03 0.26 -6.81
CA LEU A 81 -2.58 1.12 -7.85
C LEU A 81 -1.87 2.46 -7.83
N ASP A 82 -1.73 3.04 -9.02
CA ASP A 82 -1.35 4.44 -9.16
C ASP A 82 -2.20 5.09 -10.26
N TYR A 83 -2.10 6.39 -10.35
CA TYR A 83 -2.84 7.18 -11.33
C TYR A 83 -1.96 8.26 -11.94
N SER A 84 -2.04 8.39 -13.24
CA SER A 84 -1.43 9.49 -13.99
C SER A 84 -2.48 10.19 -14.84
N SER A 85 -2.49 11.51 -14.86
CA SER A 85 -3.40 12.29 -15.70
C SER A 85 -3.23 12.03 -17.20
N CYS A 86 -2.07 11.50 -17.63
CA CYS A 86 -1.78 11.21 -19.02
C CYS A 86 -2.23 9.82 -19.47
N VAL A 87 -2.08 8.81 -18.61
CA VAL A 87 -2.30 7.40 -18.97
C VAL A 87 -3.43 6.73 -18.16
N GLY A 88 -4.02 7.45 -17.21
CA GLY A 88 -5.08 6.93 -16.34
C GLY A 88 -4.56 6.03 -15.22
N ARG A 89 -5.33 5.00 -14.89
CA ARG A 89 -5.00 4.04 -13.83
C ARG A 89 -3.85 3.13 -14.25
N ILE A 90 -2.97 2.85 -13.32
CA ILE A 90 -1.77 2.05 -13.50
C ILE A 90 -1.81 0.90 -12.51
N ALA A 91 -1.77 -0.34 -13.02
CA ALA A 91 -1.71 -1.55 -12.21
C ALA A 91 -0.26 -1.87 -11.87
N ILE A 92 0.05 -2.05 -10.59
CA ILE A 92 1.40 -2.37 -10.12
C ILE A 92 1.37 -3.72 -9.42
N GLY A 93 2.35 -4.56 -9.75
CA GLY A 93 2.51 -5.85 -9.13
C GLY A 93 3.86 -6.47 -9.43
N ARG A 94 4.16 -7.57 -8.73
CA ARG A 94 5.31 -8.41 -9.03
C ARG A 94 4.89 -9.49 -10.02
N VAL A 95 5.69 -9.69 -11.06
CA VAL A 95 5.50 -10.80 -12.00
C VAL A 95 5.79 -12.10 -11.25
N HIS A 96 4.76 -12.92 -11.08
CA HIS A 96 4.87 -14.19 -10.37
C HIS A 96 5.49 -15.28 -11.25
N ARG A 97 5.09 -15.33 -12.52
CA ARG A 97 5.51 -16.34 -13.48
C ARG A 97 5.57 -15.74 -14.89
N GLY A 98 6.45 -16.28 -15.73
CA GLY A 98 6.57 -15.95 -17.15
C GLY A 98 7.08 -14.53 -17.40
N THR A 99 6.72 -13.98 -18.57
CA THR A 99 7.21 -12.68 -19.04
C THR A 99 6.07 -11.89 -19.67
N PHE A 100 5.88 -10.66 -19.25
CA PHE A 100 5.00 -9.69 -19.89
C PHE A 100 5.73 -8.88 -20.92
N LYS A 101 5.04 -8.50 -22.01
CA LYS A 101 5.57 -7.65 -23.06
C LYS A 101 4.65 -6.47 -23.33
N GLU A 102 5.22 -5.37 -23.82
CA GLU A 102 4.43 -4.24 -24.31
C GLU A 102 3.50 -4.70 -25.44
N ASN A 103 2.30 -4.15 -25.51
CA ASN A 103 1.22 -4.51 -26.45
C ASN A 103 0.76 -5.96 -26.40
N MET A 104 1.09 -6.72 -25.35
CA MET A 104 0.70 -8.11 -25.18
C MET A 104 -0.80 -8.22 -24.85
N PRO A 105 -1.57 -9.12 -25.52
CA PRO A 105 -2.91 -9.45 -25.09
C PRO A 105 -2.84 -10.27 -23.79
N VAL A 106 -3.74 -9.98 -22.85
CA VAL A 106 -3.81 -10.63 -21.53
C VAL A 106 -5.26 -10.80 -21.11
N THR A 107 -5.50 -11.65 -20.13
CA THR A 107 -6.77 -11.78 -19.44
C THR A 107 -6.65 -11.25 -18.02
N LEU A 108 -7.50 -10.29 -17.67
CA LEU A 108 -7.67 -9.81 -16.32
C LEU A 108 -8.64 -10.74 -15.59
N MET A 109 -8.12 -11.50 -14.64
CA MET A 109 -8.91 -12.39 -13.78
C MET A 109 -9.37 -11.62 -12.55
N LYS A 110 -10.67 -11.42 -12.44
CA LYS A 110 -11.29 -10.75 -11.29
C LYS A 110 -11.31 -11.68 -10.06
N LYS A 111 -11.44 -11.11 -8.87
CA LYS A 111 -11.54 -11.86 -7.60
C LYS A 111 -12.71 -12.85 -7.58
N ASP A 112 -13.78 -12.57 -8.33
CA ASP A 112 -14.95 -13.45 -8.48
C ASP A 112 -14.76 -14.59 -9.51
N GLY A 113 -13.56 -14.71 -10.07
CA GLY A 113 -13.20 -15.71 -11.07
C GLY A 113 -13.56 -15.37 -12.51
N LYS A 114 -14.17 -14.21 -12.78
CA LYS A 114 -14.45 -13.78 -14.14
C LYS A 114 -13.19 -13.32 -14.84
N GLY A 115 -13.01 -13.72 -16.08
CA GLY A 115 -11.93 -13.25 -16.96
C GLY A 115 -12.40 -12.17 -17.93
N VAL A 116 -11.68 -11.07 -18.00
CA VAL A 116 -11.89 -9.97 -18.96
C VAL A 116 -10.69 -9.88 -19.88
N ARG A 117 -10.89 -10.11 -21.17
CA ARG A 117 -9.84 -10.00 -22.18
C ARG A 117 -9.47 -8.55 -22.43
N THR A 118 -8.20 -8.23 -22.36
CA THR A 118 -7.67 -6.87 -22.48
C THR A 118 -6.25 -6.89 -23.08
N ARG A 119 -5.58 -5.76 -23.10
CA ARG A 119 -4.22 -5.63 -23.65
C ARG A 119 -3.41 -4.66 -22.83
N ILE A 120 -2.16 -5.00 -22.55
CA ILE A 120 -1.17 -4.09 -22.00
C ILE A 120 -0.81 -3.07 -23.09
N LYS A 121 -1.04 -1.78 -22.85
CA LYS A 121 -0.66 -0.71 -23.78
C LYS A 121 0.79 -0.27 -23.55
N GLU A 122 1.15 -0.06 -22.28
CA GLU A 122 2.52 0.28 -21.90
C GLU A 122 2.95 -0.58 -20.72
N LEU A 123 4.23 -0.94 -20.73
CA LEU A 123 4.91 -1.69 -19.69
C LEU A 123 6.05 -0.84 -19.13
N MET A 124 6.16 -0.76 -17.80
CA MET A 124 7.20 0.04 -17.15
C MET A 124 7.85 -0.76 -16.02
N THR A 125 9.13 -0.50 -15.79
CA THR A 125 9.90 -0.92 -14.61
C THR A 125 10.17 0.27 -13.70
N PHE A 126 10.64 0.01 -12.48
CA PHE A 126 11.01 1.04 -11.51
C PHE A 126 12.52 1.23 -11.53
N GLU A 127 12.96 2.46 -11.77
CA GLU A 127 14.36 2.85 -11.77
C GLU A 127 14.55 4.06 -10.84
N GLY A 128 15.29 3.87 -9.76
CA GLY A 128 15.44 4.87 -8.72
C GLY A 128 14.08 5.30 -8.14
N LEU A 129 13.76 6.59 -8.20
CA LEU A 129 12.49 7.16 -7.77
C LEU A 129 11.45 7.28 -8.91
N GLY A 130 11.81 6.87 -10.12
CA GLY A 130 10.97 7.00 -11.31
C GLY A 130 10.56 5.67 -11.92
N ARG A 131 9.96 5.78 -13.10
CA ARG A 131 9.59 4.64 -13.94
C ARG A 131 10.23 4.80 -15.32
N ALA A 132 10.72 3.70 -15.87
CA ALA A 132 11.22 3.61 -17.22
C ALA A 132 10.33 2.69 -18.06
N LYS A 133 10.14 3.00 -19.34
CA LYS A 133 9.46 2.10 -20.28
C LYS A 133 10.31 0.85 -20.49
N ALA A 134 9.66 -0.31 -20.49
CA ALA A 134 10.27 -1.59 -20.74
C ALA A 134 9.56 -2.30 -21.89
N THR A 135 10.29 -3.01 -22.71
CA THR A 135 9.74 -3.85 -23.78
C THR A 135 9.24 -5.18 -23.24
N GLU A 136 9.89 -5.69 -22.20
CA GLU A 136 9.53 -6.93 -21.50
C GLU A 136 9.94 -6.89 -20.02
N VAL A 137 9.21 -7.62 -19.17
CA VAL A 137 9.50 -7.80 -17.73
C VAL A 137 9.20 -9.24 -17.35
N SER A 138 10.16 -9.88 -16.70
CA SER A 138 10.11 -11.31 -16.35
C SER A 138 9.75 -11.57 -14.89
N ALA A 139 9.46 -12.83 -14.59
CA ALA A 139 9.17 -13.30 -13.24
C ALA A 139 10.23 -12.85 -12.22
N GLY A 140 9.78 -12.42 -11.05
CA GLY A 140 10.60 -11.86 -9.98
C GLY A 140 10.63 -10.34 -9.94
N ASP A 141 10.47 -9.67 -11.07
CA ASP A 141 10.50 -8.21 -11.16
C ASP A 141 9.15 -7.56 -10.82
N ILE A 142 9.20 -6.32 -10.39
CA ILE A 142 8.03 -5.48 -10.18
C ILE A 142 7.81 -4.62 -11.42
N CYS A 143 6.60 -4.61 -11.95
CA CYS A 143 6.25 -3.79 -13.08
C CYS A 143 4.97 -2.98 -12.88
N ALA A 144 4.81 -1.98 -13.73
CA ALA A 144 3.61 -1.16 -13.84
C ALA A 144 3.00 -1.35 -15.24
N LEU A 145 1.72 -1.73 -15.27
CA LEU A 145 0.95 -1.99 -16.49
C LEU A 145 -0.07 -0.87 -16.73
N VAL A 146 -0.08 -0.36 -17.94
CA VAL A 146 -1.05 0.65 -18.41
C VAL A 146 -1.92 0.05 -19.50
N GLY A 147 -3.18 0.46 -19.54
CA GLY A 147 -4.15 0.06 -20.59
C GLY A 147 -5.11 -1.04 -20.14
N LEU A 148 -5.04 -1.44 -18.89
CA LEU A 148 -6.05 -2.30 -18.29
C LEU A 148 -7.22 -1.44 -17.82
N ASP A 149 -8.45 -1.87 -18.11
CA ASP A 149 -9.66 -1.19 -17.68
C ASP A 149 -10.26 -1.93 -16.47
N ASP A 150 -10.91 -1.19 -15.58
CA ASP A 150 -11.70 -1.70 -14.45
C ASP A 150 -11.04 -2.80 -13.63
N PHE A 151 -9.78 -2.56 -13.22
CA PHE A 151 -9.05 -3.49 -12.37
C PHE A 151 -9.00 -3.03 -10.91
N GLU A 152 -8.84 -3.99 -10.01
CA GLU A 152 -8.70 -3.77 -8.57
C GLU A 152 -7.46 -4.46 -8.01
N ILE A 153 -7.03 -4.05 -6.80
CA ILE A 153 -6.01 -4.82 -6.07
C ILE A 153 -6.59 -6.21 -5.74
N GLY A 154 -5.76 -7.24 -5.95
CA GLY A 154 -6.17 -8.62 -5.81
C GLY A 154 -6.67 -9.27 -7.10
N ASP A 155 -6.89 -8.50 -8.17
CA ASP A 155 -7.09 -9.06 -9.51
C ASP A 155 -5.76 -9.60 -10.04
N THR A 156 -5.82 -10.59 -10.93
CA THR A 156 -4.64 -11.19 -11.55
C THR A 156 -4.61 -10.86 -13.05
N VAL A 157 -3.48 -10.34 -13.52
CA VAL A 157 -3.18 -10.25 -14.94
C VAL A 157 -2.54 -11.57 -15.35
N ALA A 158 -3.16 -12.28 -16.28
CA ALA A 158 -2.77 -13.64 -16.67
C ALA A 158 -2.64 -13.80 -18.19
N ASP A 159 -2.17 -14.95 -18.58
CA ASP A 159 -2.10 -15.36 -19.98
C ASP A 159 -3.47 -15.22 -20.69
N PHE A 160 -3.42 -14.88 -21.98
CA PHE A 160 -4.62 -14.62 -22.77
C PHE A 160 -5.44 -15.88 -23.04
N GLU A 161 -4.80 -17.01 -23.34
CA GLU A 161 -5.45 -18.25 -23.74
C GLU A 161 -5.74 -19.15 -22.52
N ASN A 162 -4.80 -19.23 -21.58
CA ASN A 162 -4.88 -20.08 -20.40
C ASN A 162 -4.75 -19.25 -19.12
N PRO A 163 -5.78 -18.42 -18.80
CA PRO A 163 -5.71 -17.54 -17.65
C PRO A 163 -5.84 -18.31 -16.33
N GLU A 164 -4.90 -18.10 -15.43
CA GLU A 164 -4.92 -18.64 -14.07
C GLU A 164 -4.90 -17.52 -13.06
N ALA A 165 -5.88 -17.47 -12.14
CA ALA A 165 -5.91 -16.49 -11.07
C ALA A 165 -4.98 -16.88 -9.94
N LEU A 166 -4.25 -15.90 -9.39
CA LEU A 166 -3.54 -16.03 -8.11
C LEU A 166 -4.52 -15.86 -6.95
N LYS A 167 -4.16 -16.36 -5.78
CA LYS A 167 -4.94 -16.13 -4.57
C LYS A 167 -4.99 -14.62 -4.29
N PRO A 168 -6.19 -14.01 -4.26
CA PRO A 168 -6.31 -12.58 -4.06
C PRO A 168 -5.83 -12.18 -2.65
N VAL A 169 -5.28 -10.96 -2.55
CA VAL A 169 -5.02 -10.36 -1.25
C VAL A 169 -6.36 -9.91 -0.66
N ALA A 170 -6.67 -10.37 0.54
CA ALA A 170 -7.83 -9.87 1.28
C ALA A 170 -7.57 -8.41 1.67
N VAL A 171 -8.47 -7.52 1.29
CA VAL A 171 -8.50 -6.14 1.78
C VAL A 171 -9.59 -6.07 2.82
N ASP A 172 -9.25 -5.61 4.02
CA ASP A 172 -10.22 -5.47 5.10
C ASP A 172 -11.34 -4.50 4.70
N GLU A 173 -12.57 -4.94 4.91
CA GLU A 173 -13.73 -4.11 4.66
C GLU A 173 -13.82 -2.95 5.67
N PRO A 174 -14.41 -1.83 5.28
CA PRO A 174 -14.66 -0.72 6.20
C PRO A 174 -15.45 -1.17 7.43
N THR A 175 -15.05 -0.70 8.60
CA THR A 175 -15.75 -0.95 9.87
C THR A 175 -16.49 0.27 10.40
N MET A 176 -16.17 1.46 9.89
CA MET A 176 -16.75 2.73 10.33
C MET A 176 -17.11 3.62 9.13
N ASN A 177 -18.06 4.50 9.35
CA ASN A 177 -18.38 5.56 8.42
C ASN A 177 -18.52 6.92 9.11
N MET A 178 -18.39 7.99 8.33
CA MET A 178 -18.63 9.37 8.74
C MET A 178 -19.34 10.13 7.63
N LEU A 179 -20.21 11.04 8.01
CA LEU A 179 -20.81 12.00 7.08
C LEU A 179 -19.84 13.13 6.80
N PHE A 180 -19.54 13.37 5.53
CA PHE A 180 -18.77 14.52 5.06
C PHE A 180 -19.71 15.48 4.35
N THR A 181 -19.71 16.75 4.74
CA THR A 181 -20.57 17.79 4.15
C THR A 181 -19.75 19.03 3.83
N ILE A 182 -20.27 19.86 2.92
CA ILE A 182 -19.72 21.20 2.74
C ILE A 182 -19.85 21.98 4.05
N ASN A 183 -18.94 22.93 4.26
CA ASN A 183 -19.04 23.82 5.42
C ASN A 183 -20.18 24.84 5.19
N ASN A 184 -21.26 24.72 5.93
CA ASN A 184 -22.40 25.67 5.92
C ASN A 184 -22.46 26.54 7.19
N SER A 185 -21.36 26.56 7.97
CA SER A 185 -21.25 27.38 9.18
C SER A 185 -20.98 28.86 8.84
N PRO A 186 -21.09 29.77 9.81
CA PRO A 186 -20.70 31.17 9.66
C PRO A 186 -19.23 31.42 9.29
N PHE A 187 -18.40 30.37 9.36
CA PHE A 187 -16.97 30.39 9.02
C PHE A 187 -16.70 29.93 7.59
N PHE A 188 -17.71 29.67 6.78
CA PHE A 188 -17.60 29.28 5.39
C PHE A 188 -16.64 30.17 4.60
N GLY A 189 -15.69 29.57 3.90
CA GLY A 189 -14.74 30.24 3.00
C GLY A 189 -13.67 31.09 3.68
N LYS A 190 -13.46 30.93 5.01
CA LYS A 190 -12.46 31.69 5.76
C LYS A 190 -11.09 31.03 5.80
N GLU A 191 -11.02 29.72 5.78
CA GLU A 191 -9.77 28.96 5.92
C GLU A 191 -9.42 28.15 4.66
N GLY A 192 -10.43 27.64 3.93
CA GLY A 192 -10.24 26.79 2.77
C GLY A 192 -10.43 27.50 1.44
N LYS A 193 -9.77 27.01 0.38
CA LYS A 193 -9.96 27.44 -1.01
C LYS A 193 -11.04 26.63 -1.72
N PHE A 194 -11.20 25.37 -1.34
CA PHE A 194 -12.10 24.41 -1.97
C PHE A 194 -13.30 24.16 -1.05
N VAL A 195 -14.38 24.89 -1.29
CA VAL A 195 -15.52 24.99 -0.38
C VAL A 195 -16.84 24.49 -0.97
N THR A 196 -16.86 24.12 -2.26
CA THR A 196 -18.09 23.72 -2.94
C THR A 196 -18.31 22.21 -2.91
N SER A 197 -19.57 21.77 -3.05
CA SER A 197 -19.93 20.35 -3.18
C SER A 197 -19.19 19.67 -4.33
N ARG A 198 -18.99 20.33 -5.45
CA ARG A 198 -18.20 19.80 -6.56
C ARG A 198 -16.76 19.55 -6.17
N HIS A 199 -16.11 20.49 -5.49
CA HIS A 199 -14.73 20.29 -5.00
C HIS A 199 -14.64 19.10 -4.05
N LEU A 200 -15.57 18.99 -3.11
CA LEU A 200 -15.61 17.88 -2.15
C LEU A 200 -15.81 16.55 -2.87
N ARG A 201 -16.78 16.49 -3.80
CA ARG A 201 -17.05 15.29 -4.60
C ARG A 201 -15.82 14.85 -5.38
N ASP A 202 -15.27 15.74 -6.20
CA ASP A 202 -14.15 15.42 -7.08
C ASP A 202 -12.93 14.93 -6.27
N ARG A 203 -12.69 15.51 -5.09
CA ARG A 203 -11.59 15.10 -4.20
C ARG A 203 -11.84 13.74 -3.57
N LEU A 204 -13.05 13.46 -3.08
CA LEU A 204 -13.39 12.17 -2.47
C LEU A 204 -13.32 11.03 -3.51
N PHE A 205 -13.88 11.24 -4.70
CA PHE A 205 -13.82 10.23 -5.76
C PHE A 205 -12.41 10.00 -6.29
N LYS A 206 -11.57 11.04 -6.35
CA LYS A 206 -10.16 10.92 -6.67
C LYS A 206 -9.39 10.10 -5.60
N GLU A 207 -9.79 10.20 -4.34
CA GLU A 207 -9.18 9.37 -3.28
C GLU A 207 -9.45 7.88 -3.50
N LEU A 208 -10.64 7.51 -4.00
CA LEU A 208 -10.99 6.11 -4.29
C LEU A 208 -10.08 5.46 -5.34
N GLU A 209 -9.46 6.26 -6.21
CA GLU A 209 -8.53 5.75 -7.22
C GLU A 209 -7.24 5.20 -6.60
N LYS A 210 -6.89 5.64 -5.37
CA LYS A 210 -5.65 5.29 -4.67
C LYS A 210 -5.88 4.50 -3.39
N ASN A 211 -7.04 4.65 -2.77
CA ASN A 211 -7.35 4.15 -1.44
C ASN A 211 -8.49 3.14 -1.48
N LEU A 212 -8.15 1.86 -1.64
CA LEU A 212 -9.13 0.79 -1.79
C LEU A 212 -9.90 0.44 -0.53
N ALA A 213 -9.35 0.81 0.63
CA ALA A 213 -10.03 0.60 1.91
C ALA A 213 -11.04 1.71 2.22
N LEU A 214 -11.16 2.69 1.32
CA LEU A 214 -12.14 3.76 1.40
C LEU A 214 -13.32 3.44 0.49
N ARG A 215 -14.54 3.75 0.94
CA ARG A 215 -15.74 3.76 0.10
C ARG A 215 -16.46 5.07 0.31
N VAL A 216 -17.07 5.61 -0.73
CA VAL A 216 -17.84 6.85 -0.69
C VAL A 216 -19.19 6.60 -1.34
N ASP A 217 -20.25 6.83 -0.60
CA ASP A 217 -21.62 6.77 -1.10
C ASP A 217 -22.20 8.20 -1.15
N GLU A 218 -22.88 8.52 -2.24
CA GLU A 218 -23.65 9.76 -2.35
C GLU A 218 -24.90 9.65 -1.48
N THR A 219 -25.25 10.72 -0.80
CA THR A 219 -26.50 10.81 -0.04
C THR A 219 -27.63 11.37 -0.92
N GLY A 220 -28.81 11.52 -0.37
CA GLY A 220 -29.91 12.23 -1.05
C GLY A 220 -29.67 13.73 -1.25
N SER A 221 -28.57 14.29 -0.71
CA SER A 221 -28.15 15.68 -0.86
C SER A 221 -26.86 15.77 -1.66
N PRO A 222 -26.74 16.68 -2.64
CA PRO A 222 -25.51 16.87 -3.40
C PRO A 222 -24.34 17.43 -2.56
N ASP A 223 -24.64 17.91 -1.37
CA ASP A 223 -23.69 18.58 -0.47
C ASP A 223 -23.12 17.65 0.60
N SER A 224 -23.48 16.36 0.57
CA SER A 224 -23.09 15.40 1.60
C SER A 224 -22.80 14.01 1.06
N TYR A 225 -21.81 13.35 1.68
CA TYR A 225 -21.30 12.03 1.31
C TYR A 225 -21.10 11.18 2.55
N ILE A 226 -21.41 9.89 2.48
CA ILE A 226 -21.04 8.94 3.51
C ILE A 226 -19.70 8.34 3.12
N VAL A 227 -18.69 8.54 3.97
CA VAL A 227 -17.33 8.07 3.75
C VAL A 227 -17.04 6.93 4.71
N TYR A 228 -16.71 5.77 4.17
CA TYR A 228 -16.43 4.55 4.92
C TYR A 228 -14.93 4.32 4.98
N GLY A 229 -14.43 3.92 6.14
CA GLY A 229 -13.02 3.63 6.36
C GLY A 229 -12.80 2.46 7.32
N ARG A 230 -11.57 1.95 7.36
CA ARG A 230 -11.20 0.83 8.26
C ARG A 230 -11.31 1.18 9.73
N GLY A 231 -11.23 2.47 10.08
CA GLY A 231 -11.30 2.93 11.45
C GLY A 231 -11.16 4.43 11.54
N ILE A 232 -11.23 4.97 12.77
CA ILE A 232 -11.19 6.40 13.03
C ILE A 232 -9.89 7.05 12.55
N LEU A 233 -8.75 6.40 12.74
CA LEU A 233 -7.45 6.93 12.30
C LEU A 233 -7.38 7.08 10.78
N HIS A 234 -7.91 6.10 10.04
CA HIS A 234 -7.95 6.16 8.58
C HIS A 234 -8.74 7.37 8.07
N LEU A 235 -9.94 7.60 8.63
CA LEU A 235 -10.77 8.76 8.29
C LEU A 235 -10.16 10.08 8.75
N SER A 236 -9.50 10.10 9.92
CA SER A 236 -8.83 11.29 10.44
C SER A 236 -7.64 11.72 9.57
N ILE A 237 -6.88 10.77 9.05
CA ILE A 237 -5.77 11.04 8.11
C ILE A 237 -6.33 11.65 6.81
N LEU A 238 -7.43 11.11 6.28
CA LEU A 238 -8.08 11.69 5.09
C LEU A 238 -8.52 13.13 5.34
N ILE A 239 -9.22 13.37 6.46
CA ILE A 239 -9.69 14.71 6.83
C ILE A 239 -8.52 15.71 6.95
N GLU A 240 -7.46 15.32 7.65
CA GLU A 240 -6.28 16.18 7.83
C GLU A 240 -5.55 16.42 6.52
N THR A 241 -5.45 15.43 5.64
CA THR A 241 -4.87 15.58 4.31
C THR A 241 -5.66 16.57 3.47
N MET A 242 -6.98 16.41 3.43
CA MET A 242 -7.87 17.34 2.72
C MET A 242 -7.78 18.76 3.28
N ARG A 243 -7.73 18.91 4.60
CA ARG A 243 -7.54 20.21 5.25
C ARG A 243 -6.24 20.88 4.82
N ARG A 244 -5.13 20.14 4.79
CA ARG A 244 -3.81 20.64 4.33
C ARG A 244 -3.77 21.00 2.85
N GLU A 245 -4.55 20.31 2.04
CA GLU A 245 -4.74 20.65 0.62
C GLU A 245 -5.59 21.91 0.40
N GLY A 246 -6.22 22.42 1.45
CA GLY A 246 -7.06 23.64 1.42
C GLY A 246 -8.54 23.37 1.21
N TYR A 247 -9.02 22.14 1.44
CA TYR A 247 -10.45 21.85 1.47
C TYR A 247 -11.04 22.25 2.83
N GLU A 248 -12.21 22.85 2.78
CA GLU A 248 -13.00 23.20 3.95
C GLU A 248 -14.28 22.37 3.95
N LEU A 249 -14.47 21.58 4.99
CA LEU A 249 -15.58 20.64 5.12
C LEU A 249 -16.00 20.48 6.58
N GLN A 250 -17.22 20.01 6.78
CA GLN A 250 -17.71 19.55 8.08
C GLN A 250 -17.77 18.02 8.07
N VAL A 251 -17.52 17.42 9.22
CA VAL A 251 -17.60 15.97 9.42
C VAL A 251 -18.58 15.66 10.55
N GLY A 252 -19.39 14.63 10.33
CA GLY A 252 -20.28 14.10 11.37
C GLY A 252 -19.52 13.23 12.37
N GLN A 253 -20.22 12.71 13.36
CA GLN A 253 -19.66 11.73 14.28
C GLN A 253 -19.41 10.41 13.56
N PRO A 254 -18.30 9.72 13.88
CA PRO A 254 -18.05 8.38 13.35
C PRO A 254 -19.11 7.40 13.84
N GLN A 255 -19.57 6.54 12.95
CA GLN A 255 -20.54 5.50 13.22
C GLN A 255 -19.98 4.14 12.87
N VAL A 256 -20.19 3.16 13.72
CA VAL A 256 -19.83 1.76 13.48
C VAL A 256 -20.79 1.16 12.46
N ILE A 257 -20.25 0.37 11.52
CA ILE A 257 -21.05 -0.32 10.51
C ILE A 257 -21.57 -1.62 11.12
N ILE A 258 -22.88 -1.71 11.26
CA ILE A 258 -23.54 -2.95 11.69
C ILE A 258 -23.83 -3.79 10.45
N LYS A 259 -23.31 -5.01 10.41
CA LYS A 259 -23.58 -6.00 9.34
C LYS A 259 -24.61 -7.01 9.79
N GLU A 260 -25.33 -7.58 8.84
CA GLU A 260 -26.17 -8.75 9.09
C GLU A 260 -25.44 -9.99 8.59
N ILE A 261 -25.06 -10.87 9.51
CA ILE A 261 -24.39 -12.13 9.23
C ILE A 261 -25.32 -13.26 9.68
N ASP A 262 -25.71 -14.13 8.74
CA ASP A 262 -26.65 -15.23 9.00
C ASP A 262 -27.96 -14.79 9.68
N GLY A 263 -28.47 -13.61 9.32
CA GLY A 263 -29.70 -13.03 9.91
C GLY A 263 -29.52 -12.39 11.28
N VAL A 264 -28.27 -12.28 11.77
CA VAL A 264 -27.95 -11.66 13.07
C VAL A 264 -27.21 -10.35 12.84
N LYS A 265 -27.66 -9.28 13.48
CA LYS A 265 -26.95 -8.00 13.50
C LYS A 265 -25.65 -8.15 14.26
N SER A 266 -24.53 -7.88 13.57
CA SER A 266 -23.17 -8.05 14.08
C SER A 266 -22.41 -6.75 13.99
N GLU A 267 -21.68 -6.40 15.04
CA GLU A 267 -20.74 -5.28 15.06
C GLU A 267 -19.30 -5.79 14.92
N PRO A 268 -18.37 -4.99 14.38
CA PRO A 268 -16.96 -5.36 14.34
C PRO A 268 -16.40 -5.37 15.77
N VAL A 269 -15.67 -6.44 16.10
CA VAL A 269 -14.98 -6.60 17.38
C VAL A 269 -13.50 -6.88 17.11
N GLU A 270 -12.62 -6.24 17.88
CA GLU A 270 -11.17 -6.43 17.79
C GLU A 270 -10.66 -7.04 19.09
N SER A 271 -9.62 -7.87 18.99
CA SER A 271 -8.85 -8.33 20.15
C SER A 271 -7.68 -7.38 20.35
N LEU A 272 -7.67 -6.67 21.46
CA LEU A 272 -6.60 -5.74 21.82
C LEU A 272 -5.72 -6.36 22.90
N THR A 273 -4.44 -6.56 22.60
CA THR A 273 -3.42 -6.91 23.58
C THR A 273 -2.59 -5.68 23.89
N ILE A 274 -2.48 -5.35 25.16
CA ILE A 274 -1.71 -4.18 25.62
C ILE A 274 -0.61 -4.68 26.55
N ASP A 275 0.64 -4.53 26.09
CA ASP A 275 1.81 -4.75 26.93
C ASP A 275 2.27 -3.41 27.50
N THR A 276 2.29 -3.33 28.82
CA THR A 276 2.77 -2.13 29.53
C THR A 276 3.84 -2.49 30.56
N PRO A 277 4.86 -1.66 30.72
CA PRO A 277 5.79 -1.82 31.85
C PRO A 277 5.02 -1.75 33.19
N GLU A 278 5.45 -2.55 34.16
CA GLU A 278 4.75 -2.70 35.47
C GLU A 278 4.55 -1.36 36.19
N HIS A 279 5.45 -0.39 35.99
CA HIS A 279 5.38 0.92 36.63
C HIS A 279 4.35 1.89 36.01
N VAL A 280 3.67 1.51 34.93
CA VAL A 280 2.62 2.31 34.27
C VAL A 280 1.33 1.52 34.04
N SER A 281 1.25 0.31 34.60
CA SER A 281 0.06 -0.57 34.56
C SER A 281 -0.99 -0.18 35.60
#